data_4f183cdb0b5c684ae6b72ce3b6dc277e
#
_entry.id   4f183cdb0b5c684ae6b72ce3b6dc277e
#
_cell.length_a   1.000
_cell.length_b   1.000
_cell.length_c   1.000
_cell.angle_alpha   90.00
_cell.angle_beta   90.00
_cell.angle_gamma   90.00
#
_symmetry.space_group_name_H-M   'P 1'
#
loop_
_entity.id
_entity.type
_entity.pdbx_description
1 polymer ?
#
loop_
_entity_poly.entity_id
_entity_poly.type
_entity_poly.pdbx_seq_one_letter_code
_entity_poly.pdbx_strand_id
1 'polypeptide(L)'
;MQSKLETLQRLVTLYAAVEEMHSTELQRMTAAVREAQQVIRAEQEVARAARLDGRGALLAGDRMSWTMAETQQATAAWRGRGLEQIRLEREELSEAAREQYVASRLKREQIRRVFDDIAARLEIEEGRRLQAASDDRFLARRRWTDAREKTRDKQQMKAS
;
A
#
# COMPACT_ATOMS: atom_id res chain seq x y z
N MET A 1 -24.17 -6.47 -16.22
CA MET A 1 -22.70 -6.42 -16.13
C MET A 1 -22.18 -5.14 -15.54
N GLN A 2 -22.74 -3.97 -15.81
CA GLN A 2 -22.37 -2.68 -15.19
C GLN A 2 -22.41 -2.71 -13.65
N SER A 3 -23.44 -3.32 -13.04
CA SER A 3 -23.55 -3.42 -11.57
C SER A 3 -22.41 -4.23 -10.92
N LYS A 4 -21.87 -5.23 -11.65
CA LYS A 4 -20.69 -5.98 -11.18
C LYS A 4 -19.40 -5.12 -11.21
N LEU A 5 -19.25 -4.29 -12.25
CA LEU A 5 -18.12 -3.38 -12.36
C LEU A 5 -18.14 -2.34 -11.25
N GLU A 6 -19.30 -1.76 -10.97
CA GLU A 6 -19.48 -0.81 -9.86
C GLU A 6 -19.18 -1.44 -8.51
N THR A 7 -19.60 -2.68 -8.28
CA THR A 7 -19.30 -3.42 -7.05
C THR A 7 -17.78 -3.65 -6.92
N LEU A 8 -17.12 -4.07 -8.00
CA LEU A 8 -15.67 -4.26 -8.01
C LEU A 8 -14.91 -2.96 -7.78
N GLN A 9 -15.38 -1.86 -8.37
CA GLN A 9 -14.79 -0.54 -8.15
C GLN A 9 -14.86 -0.12 -6.69
N ARG A 10 -16.01 -0.35 -6.04
CA ARG A 10 -16.17 -0.11 -4.59
C ARG A 10 -15.23 -0.99 -3.77
N LEU A 11 -15.05 -2.26 -4.15
CA LEU A 11 -14.09 -3.15 -3.49
C LEU A 11 -12.65 -2.66 -3.67
N VAL A 12 -12.24 -2.23 -4.85
CA VAL A 12 -10.91 -1.65 -5.09
C VAL A 12 -10.67 -0.45 -4.18
N THR A 13 -11.66 0.44 -4.05
CA THR A 13 -11.58 1.61 -3.17
C THR A 13 -11.49 1.21 -1.70
N LEU A 14 -12.29 0.22 -1.28
CA LEU A 14 -12.26 -0.29 0.10
C LEU A 14 -10.89 -0.90 0.45
N TYR A 15 -10.35 -1.76 -0.43
CA TYR A 15 -9.04 -2.36 -0.18
C TYR A 15 -7.88 -1.36 -0.27
N ALA A 16 -8.03 -0.28 -1.04
CA ALA A 16 -7.09 0.84 -1.00
C ALA A 16 -7.09 1.54 0.36
N ALA A 17 -8.26 1.78 0.94
CA ALA A 17 -8.39 2.36 2.29
C ALA A 17 -7.83 1.43 3.38
N VAL A 18 -8.05 0.11 3.27
CA VAL A 18 -7.48 -0.88 4.19
C VAL A 18 -5.94 -0.92 4.10
N GLU A 19 -5.38 -0.87 2.89
CA GLU A 19 -3.92 -0.80 2.69
C GLU A 19 -3.34 0.47 3.32
N GLU A 20 -3.98 1.63 3.13
CA GLU A 20 -3.54 2.89 3.73
C GLU A 20 -3.57 2.84 5.26
N MET A 21 -4.61 2.24 5.84
CA MET A 21 -4.70 2.03 7.28
C MET A 21 -3.53 1.17 7.81
N HIS A 22 -3.23 0.05 7.14
CA HIS A 22 -2.11 -0.81 7.52
C HIS A 22 -0.74 -0.15 7.27
N SER A 23 -0.61 0.68 6.23
CA SER A 23 0.59 1.49 5.96
C SER A 23 0.86 2.47 7.10
N THR A 24 -0.18 3.17 7.55
CA THR A 24 -0.09 4.13 8.67
C THR A 24 0.29 3.41 9.97
N GLU A 25 -0.31 2.24 10.25
CA GLU A 25 0.03 1.45 11.44
C GLU A 25 1.47 0.95 11.39
N LEU A 26 1.96 0.48 10.24
CA LEU A 26 3.35 0.08 10.05
C LEU A 26 4.32 1.25 10.31
N GLN A 27 4.00 2.44 9.80
CA GLN A 27 4.81 3.65 10.04
C GLN A 27 4.87 3.98 11.53
N ARG A 28 3.72 3.89 12.23
CA ARG A 28 3.63 4.13 13.68
C ARG A 28 4.49 3.13 14.46
N MET A 29 4.38 1.83 14.16
CA MET A 29 5.17 0.79 14.83
C MET A 29 6.66 0.93 14.55
N THR A 30 7.05 1.25 13.32
CA THR A 30 8.44 1.50 12.95
C THR A 30 9.01 2.74 13.67
N ALA A 31 8.22 3.80 13.82
CA ALA A 31 8.61 4.97 14.59
C ALA A 31 8.83 4.63 16.08
N ALA A 32 7.96 3.80 16.67
CA ALA A 32 8.10 3.35 18.05
C ALA A 32 9.38 2.52 18.29
N VAL A 33 9.79 1.69 17.32
CA VAL A 33 11.08 0.97 17.38
C VAL A 33 12.26 1.95 17.35
N ARG A 34 12.23 2.94 16.45
CA ARG A 34 13.29 3.95 16.36
C ARG A 34 13.41 4.77 17.64
N GLU A 35 12.29 5.14 18.24
CA GLU A 35 12.26 5.84 19.52
C GLU A 35 12.93 5.02 20.63
N ALA A 36 12.56 3.73 20.76
CA ALA A 36 13.20 2.84 21.73
C ALA A 36 14.71 2.73 21.50
N GLN A 37 15.17 2.63 20.27
CA GLN A 37 16.59 2.60 19.91
C GLN A 37 17.31 3.90 20.29
N GLN A 38 16.67 5.06 20.10
CA GLN A 38 17.24 6.35 20.50
C GLN A 38 17.41 6.45 22.01
N VAL A 39 16.41 6.01 22.80
CA VAL A 39 16.49 6.01 24.26
C VAL A 39 17.57 5.05 24.76
N ILE A 40 17.70 3.87 24.15
CA ILE A 40 18.77 2.92 24.46
C ILE A 40 20.16 3.55 24.23
N ARG A 41 20.35 4.23 23.10
CA ARG A 41 21.60 4.92 22.79
C ARG A 41 21.90 6.01 23.82
N ALA A 42 20.90 6.79 24.22
CA ALA A 42 21.06 7.82 25.25
C ALA A 42 21.51 7.22 26.59
N GLU A 43 20.91 6.12 27.05
CA GLU A 43 21.36 5.42 28.27
C GLU A 43 22.78 4.84 28.14
N GLN A 44 23.14 4.35 26.96
CA GLN A 44 24.52 3.89 26.69
C GLN A 44 25.54 5.04 26.79
N GLU A 45 25.21 6.24 26.31
CA GLU A 45 26.07 7.40 26.44
C GLU A 45 26.19 7.85 27.91
N VAL A 46 25.10 7.82 28.67
CA VAL A 46 25.14 8.07 30.13
C VAL A 46 26.09 7.08 30.82
N ALA A 47 25.95 5.78 30.50
CA ALA A 47 26.82 4.74 31.06
C ALA A 47 28.34 4.96 30.68
N ARG A 48 28.61 5.39 29.45
CA ARG A 48 29.97 5.71 29.01
C ARG A 48 30.54 6.91 29.76
N ALA A 49 29.79 8.00 29.88
CA ALA A 49 30.18 9.18 30.60
C ALA A 49 30.49 8.83 32.07
N ALA A 50 29.58 8.09 32.74
CA ALA A 50 29.79 7.66 34.12
C ALA A 50 31.09 6.82 34.30
N ARG A 51 31.42 5.95 33.33
CA ARG A 51 32.66 5.17 33.35
C ARG A 51 33.91 6.08 33.27
N LEU A 52 33.87 7.11 32.44
CA LEU A 52 34.97 8.05 32.29
C LEU A 52 35.15 8.88 33.56
N ASP A 53 34.06 9.38 34.14
CA ASP A 53 34.03 10.13 35.38
C ASP A 53 34.54 9.26 36.56
N GLY A 54 34.12 8.02 36.63
CA GLY A 54 34.57 7.07 37.63
C GLY A 54 36.07 6.80 37.56
N ARG A 55 36.65 6.67 36.34
CA ARG A 55 38.11 6.53 36.16
C ARG A 55 38.85 7.78 36.61
N GLY A 56 38.35 8.98 36.24
CA GLY A 56 38.95 10.25 36.67
C GLY A 56 38.91 10.40 38.17
N ALA A 57 37.79 10.09 38.83
CA ALA A 57 37.64 10.14 40.28
C ALA A 57 38.60 9.16 41.00
N LEU A 58 38.76 7.95 40.44
CA LEU A 58 39.68 6.97 40.98
C LEU A 58 41.14 7.43 40.95
N LEU A 59 41.56 8.03 39.84
CA LEU A 59 42.91 8.61 39.67
C LEU A 59 43.16 9.81 40.58
N ALA A 60 42.10 10.59 40.86
CA ALA A 60 42.15 11.73 41.79
C ALA A 60 42.04 11.34 43.28
N GLY A 61 41.78 10.07 43.59
CA GLY A 61 41.54 9.61 44.95
C GLY A 61 40.19 10.03 45.56
N ASP A 62 39.26 10.52 44.72
CA ASP A 62 37.93 10.96 45.16
C ASP A 62 36.97 9.77 45.18
N ARG A 63 36.89 9.20 46.40
CA ARG A 63 36.07 8.00 46.64
C ARG A 63 34.57 8.28 46.49
N MET A 64 34.10 9.49 46.79
CA MET A 64 32.69 9.84 46.74
C MET A 64 32.22 9.95 45.26
N SER A 65 32.94 10.68 44.48
CA SER A 65 32.66 10.81 43.00
C SER A 65 32.77 9.46 42.30
N TRP A 66 33.71 8.60 42.70
CA TRP A 66 33.81 7.25 42.18
C TRP A 66 32.55 6.42 42.50
N THR A 67 32.05 6.43 43.75
CA THR A 67 30.86 5.70 44.14
C THR A 67 29.59 6.19 43.44
N MET A 68 29.50 7.52 43.22
CA MET A 68 28.39 8.10 42.43
C MET A 68 28.43 7.63 40.96
N ALA A 69 29.59 7.63 40.34
CA ALA A 69 29.78 7.18 38.97
C ALA A 69 29.44 5.68 38.79
N GLU A 70 29.86 4.83 39.72
CA GLU A 70 29.49 3.39 39.75
C GLU A 70 28.01 3.21 39.87
N THR A 71 27.29 3.92 40.77
CA THR A 71 25.87 3.87 40.94
C THR A 71 25.15 4.33 39.67
N GLN A 72 25.60 5.39 39.05
CA GLN A 72 25.02 5.91 37.81
C GLN A 72 25.18 4.92 36.65
N GLN A 73 26.38 4.31 36.54
CA GLN A 73 26.64 3.26 35.54
C GLN A 73 25.74 2.04 35.72
N ALA A 74 25.63 1.56 37.00
CA ALA A 74 24.78 0.41 37.29
C ALA A 74 23.30 0.70 36.99
N THR A 75 22.82 1.90 37.32
CA THR A 75 21.45 2.34 37.04
C THR A 75 21.19 2.43 35.54
N ALA A 76 22.09 3.03 34.77
CA ALA A 76 21.98 3.12 33.31
C ALA A 76 21.99 1.74 32.65
N ALA A 77 22.83 0.83 33.13
CA ALA A 77 22.86 -0.56 32.65
C ALA A 77 21.56 -1.33 32.97
N TRP A 78 20.99 -1.12 34.13
CA TRP A 78 19.71 -1.72 34.50
C TRP A 78 18.56 -1.18 33.64
N ARG A 79 18.47 0.14 33.46
CA ARG A 79 17.49 0.77 32.55
C ARG A 79 17.65 0.29 31.12
N GLY A 80 18.90 0.18 30.63
CA GLY A 80 19.19 -0.30 29.29
C GLY A 80 18.66 -1.71 29.02
N ARG A 81 18.73 -2.63 30.01
CA ARG A 81 18.15 -3.97 29.87
C ARG A 81 16.63 -3.94 29.77
N GLY A 82 15.95 -3.11 30.57
CA GLY A 82 14.49 -2.96 30.48
C GLY A 82 14.04 -2.35 29.14
N LEU A 83 14.78 -1.35 28.65
CA LEU A 83 14.52 -0.73 27.35
C LEU A 83 14.77 -1.68 26.17
N GLU A 84 15.75 -2.57 26.29
CA GLU A 84 16.03 -3.59 25.28
C GLU A 84 14.85 -4.58 25.15
N GLN A 85 14.23 -4.97 26.28
CA GLN A 85 13.03 -5.78 26.24
C GLN A 85 11.86 -5.07 25.53
N ILE A 86 11.66 -3.78 25.84
CA ILE A 86 10.64 -2.96 25.17
C ILE A 86 10.93 -2.83 23.66
N ARG A 87 12.20 -2.69 23.27
CA ARG A 87 12.60 -2.65 21.87
C ARG A 87 12.22 -3.94 21.15
N LEU A 88 12.50 -5.10 21.73
CA LEU A 88 12.14 -6.40 21.15
C LEU A 88 10.63 -6.55 20.96
N GLU A 89 9.84 -6.20 21.97
CA GLU A 89 8.37 -6.23 21.87
C GLU A 89 7.85 -5.31 20.76
N ARG A 90 8.41 -4.10 20.62
CA ARG A 90 8.06 -3.17 19.53
C ARG A 90 8.47 -3.69 18.16
N GLU A 91 9.60 -4.40 18.04
CA GLU A 91 10.03 -5.02 16.81
C GLU A 91 9.07 -6.15 16.37
N GLU A 92 8.60 -6.98 17.29
CA GLU A 92 7.60 -8.00 17.00
C GLU A 92 6.28 -7.38 16.49
N LEU A 93 5.82 -6.31 17.13
CA LEU A 93 4.63 -5.58 16.69
C LEU A 93 4.84 -4.92 15.31
N SER A 94 6.02 -4.39 15.04
CA SER A 94 6.36 -3.81 13.74
C SER A 94 6.38 -4.87 12.64
N GLU A 95 6.90 -6.06 12.91
CA GLU A 95 6.90 -7.16 11.94
C GLU A 95 5.48 -7.67 11.68
N ALA A 96 4.65 -7.82 12.71
CA ALA A 96 3.24 -8.18 12.53
C ALA A 96 2.47 -7.13 11.68
N ALA A 97 2.72 -5.84 11.92
CA ALA A 97 2.13 -4.76 11.13
C ALA A 97 2.61 -4.80 9.67
N ARG A 98 3.86 -5.16 9.43
CA ARG A 98 4.44 -5.35 8.09
C ARG A 98 3.76 -6.49 7.34
N GLU A 99 3.56 -7.63 8.00
CA GLU A 99 2.85 -8.77 7.41
C GLU A 99 1.42 -8.39 7.00
N GLN A 100 0.69 -7.66 7.85
CA GLN A 100 -0.66 -7.18 7.56
C GLN A 100 -0.67 -6.21 6.37
N TYR A 101 0.29 -5.30 6.30
CA TYR A 101 0.44 -4.38 5.17
C TYR A 101 0.69 -5.12 3.85
N VAL A 102 1.62 -6.06 3.84
CA VAL A 102 1.94 -6.88 2.66
C VAL A 102 0.72 -7.69 2.21
N ALA A 103 -0.01 -8.32 3.14
CA ALA A 103 -1.22 -9.07 2.84
C ALA A 103 -2.34 -8.18 2.25
N SER A 104 -2.55 -6.98 2.80
CA SER A 104 -3.55 -6.04 2.29
C SER A 104 -3.20 -5.52 0.89
N ARG A 105 -1.92 -5.23 0.64
CA ARG A 105 -1.41 -4.84 -0.67
C ARG A 105 -1.64 -5.91 -1.72
N LEU A 106 -1.31 -7.17 -1.41
CA LEU A 106 -1.55 -8.30 -2.33
C LEU A 106 -3.03 -8.46 -2.66
N LYS A 107 -3.92 -8.36 -1.68
CA LYS A 107 -5.37 -8.42 -1.91
C LYS A 107 -5.85 -7.29 -2.80
N ARG A 108 -5.40 -6.06 -2.58
CA ARG A 108 -5.73 -4.92 -3.44
C ARG A 108 -5.27 -5.16 -4.88
N GLU A 109 -4.04 -5.63 -5.09
CA GLU A 109 -3.53 -5.92 -6.43
C GLU A 109 -4.34 -7.02 -7.13
N GLN A 110 -4.72 -8.09 -6.42
CA GLN A 110 -5.54 -9.16 -6.97
C GLN A 110 -6.91 -8.63 -7.44
N ILE A 111 -7.59 -7.85 -6.60
CA ILE A 111 -8.90 -7.29 -6.94
C ILE A 111 -8.79 -6.30 -8.08
N ARG A 112 -7.75 -5.47 -8.09
CA ARG A 112 -7.50 -4.53 -9.19
C ARG A 112 -7.31 -5.24 -10.52
N ARG A 113 -6.53 -6.33 -10.56
CA ARG A 113 -6.36 -7.14 -11.78
C ARG A 113 -7.70 -7.72 -12.27
N VAL A 114 -8.52 -8.25 -11.36
CA VAL A 114 -9.86 -8.76 -11.72
C VAL A 114 -10.75 -7.63 -12.28
N PHE A 115 -10.69 -6.45 -11.67
CA PHE A 115 -11.42 -5.28 -12.17
C PHE A 115 -10.96 -4.88 -13.57
N ASP A 116 -9.65 -4.76 -13.79
CA ASP A 116 -9.05 -4.37 -15.06
C ASP A 116 -9.39 -5.39 -16.17
N ASP A 117 -9.33 -6.69 -15.88
CA ASP A 117 -9.71 -7.76 -16.81
C ASP A 117 -11.18 -7.70 -17.22
N ILE A 118 -12.08 -7.46 -16.27
CA ILE A 118 -13.51 -7.36 -16.54
C ILE A 118 -13.82 -6.08 -17.31
N ALA A 119 -13.20 -4.97 -16.97
CA ALA A 119 -13.35 -3.71 -17.68
C ALA A 119 -12.89 -3.84 -19.15
N ALA A 120 -11.73 -4.43 -19.39
CA ALA A 120 -11.23 -4.68 -20.75
C ALA A 120 -12.15 -5.59 -21.58
N ARG A 121 -12.70 -6.65 -20.96
CA ARG A 121 -13.69 -7.53 -21.65
C ARG A 121 -14.95 -6.78 -22.04
N LEU A 122 -15.48 -5.94 -21.16
CA LEU A 122 -16.65 -5.13 -21.44
C LEU A 122 -16.40 -4.13 -22.56
N GLU A 123 -15.26 -3.49 -22.58
CA GLU A 123 -14.88 -2.56 -23.65
C GLU A 123 -14.81 -3.26 -25.02
N ILE A 124 -14.22 -4.46 -25.08
CA ILE A 124 -14.17 -5.28 -26.29
C ILE A 124 -15.60 -5.68 -26.74
N GLU A 125 -16.46 -6.08 -25.80
CA GLU A 125 -17.86 -6.44 -26.12
C GLU A 125 -18.65 -5.24 -26.65
N GLU A 126 -18.49 -4.07 -26.03
CA GLU A 126 -19.12 -2.82 -26.51
C GLU A 126 -18.61 -2.43 -27.88
N GLY A 127 -17.31 -2.51 -28.12
CA GLY A 127 -16.72 -2.28 -29.42
C GLY A 127 -17.29 -3.21 -30.51
N ARG A 128 -17.43 -4.51 -30.21
CA ARG A 128 -18.07 -5.47 -31.14
C ARG A 128 -19.54 -5.15 -31.41
N ARG A 129 -20.31 -4.74 -30.39
CA ARG A 129 -21.71 -4.33 -30.56
C ARG A 129 -21.84 -3.09 -31.42
N LEU A 130 -20.98 -2.09 -31.22
CA LEU A 130 -20.96 -0.87 -32.03
C LEU A 130 -20.58 -1.18 -33.48
N GLN A 131 -19.60 -2.05 -33.69
CA GLN A 131 -19.20 -2.52 -35.02
C GLN A 131 -20.38 -3.23 -35.72
N ALA A 132 -21.02 -4.20 -35.07
CA ALA A 132 -22.16 -4.90 -35.64
C ALA A 132 -23.32 -3.95 -35.99
N ALA A 133 -23.63 -2.99 -35.11
CA ALA A 133 -24.65 -1.97 -35.38
C ALA A 133 -24.27 -1.06 -36.57
N SER A 134 -23.00 -0.76 -36.73
CA SER A 134 -22.49 0.01 -37.88
C SER A 134 -22.63 -0.79 -39.21
N ASP A 135 -22.25 -2.06 -39.18
CA ASP A 135 -22.32 -2.96 -40.32
C ASP A 135 -23.80 -3.18 -40.73
N ASP A 136 -24.71 -3.36 -39.81
CA ASP A 136 -26.15 -3.47 -40.06
C ASP A 136 -26.69 -2.19 -40.74
N ARG A 137 -26.29 -1.01 -40.25
CA ARG A 137 -26.68 0.27 -40.87
C ARG A 137 -26.13 0.42 -42.30
N PHE A 138 -24.91 -0.02 -42.51
CA PHE A 138 -24.30 -0.01 -43.84
C PHE A 138 -25.03 -0.92 -44.82
N LEU A 139 -25.30 -2.16 -44.41
CA LEU A 139 -26.03 -3.13 -45.22
C LEU A 139 -27.46 -2.66 -45.50
N ALA A 140 -28.14 -2.06 -44.52
CA ALA A 140 -29.49 -1.51 -44.73
C ALA A 140 -29.48 -0.37 -45.77
N ARG A 141 -28.51 0.54 -45.70
CA ARG A 141 -28.35 1.61 -46.74
C ARG A 141 -28.08 1.04 -48.08
N ARG A 142 -27.19 0.06 -48.23
CA ARG A 142 -26.87 -0.58 -49.50
C ARG A 142 -28.09 -1.26 -50.09
N ARG A 143 -28.86 -2.03 -49.32
CA ARG A 143 -30.12 -2.65 -49.77
C ARG A 143 -31.12 -1.61 -50.25
N TRP A 144 -31.20 -0.48 -49.56
CA TRP A 144 -32.11 0.59 -49.92
C TRP A 144 -31.70 1.28 -51.24
N THR A 145 -30.40 1.54 -51.44
CA THR A 145 -29.88 2.08 -52.74
C THR A 145 -30.14 1.11 -53.87
N ASP A 146 -29.82 -0.18 -53.72
CA ASP A 146 -30.04 -1.23 -54.74
C ASP A 146 -31.54 -1.36 -55.10
N ALA A 147 -32.42 -1.28 -54.11
CA ALA A 147 -33.89 -1.35 -54.34
C ALA A 147 -34.35 -0.10 -55.12
N ARG A 148 -33.83 1.05 -54.84
CA ARG A 148 -34.17 2.31 -55.52
C ARG A 148 -33.67 2.34 -56.96
N GLU A 149 -32.51 1.84 -57.27
CA GLU A 149 -31.97 1.68 -58.62
C GLU A 149 -32.81 0.72 -59.44
N LYS A 150 -33.13 -0.45 -58.89
CA LYS A 150 -34.01 -1.42 -59.56
C LYS A 150 -35.41 -0.86 -59.88
N THR A 151 -35.95 -0.01 -59.03
CA THR A 151 -37.24 0.63 -59.24
C THR A 151 -37.15 1.69 -60.36
N ARG A 152 -36.05 2.43 -60.40
CA ARG A 152 -35.79 3.43 -61.44
C ARG A 152 -35.62 2.78 -62.82
N ASP A 153 -34.86 1.68 -62.91
CA ASP A 153 -34.65 0.94 -64.15
C ASP A 153 -35.96 0.36 -64.70
N LYS A 154 -36.80 -0.21 -63.83
CA LYS A 154 -38.15 -0.71 -64.19
C LYS A 154 -39.08 0.40 -64.70
N GLN A 155 -38.97 1.61 -64.16
CA GLN A 155 -39.77 2.75 -64.61
C GLN A 155 -39.28 3.26 -65.98
N GLN A 156 -37.98 3.25 -66.23
CA GLN A 156 -37.41 3.63 -67.53
C GLN A 156 -37.77 2.62 -68.63
N MET A 157 -37.73 1.31 -68.34
CA MET A 157 -38.16 0.27 -69.29
C MET A 157 -39.64 0.30 -69.65
N LYS A 158 -40.51 0.84 -68.78
CA LYS A 158 -41.94 1.00 -69.02
C LYS A 158 -42.27 2.28 -69.79
N ALA A 159 -41.38 3.22 -69.86
CA ALA A 159 -41.54 4.51 -70.51
C ALA A 159 -40.96 4.56 -71.96
N SER A 160 -40.25 3.50 -72.34
CA SER A 160 -39.75 3.28 -73.71
C SER A 160 -40.63 2.31 -74.50
#